data_34e29ab1e31851d69dd9d12a683e6a56
#
_entry.id   34e29ab1e31851d69dd9d12a683e6a56
#
_cell.length_a   1.000
_cell.length_b   1.000
_cell.length_c   1.000
_cell.angle_alpha   90.00
_cell.angle_beta   90.00
_cell.angle_gamma   90.00
#
_symmetry.space_group_name_H-M   'P 1'
#
loop_
_entity.id
_entity.type
_entity.pdbx_description
1 polymer ?
#
loop_
_entity_poly.entity_id
_entity_poly.type
_entity_poly.pdbx_seq_one_letter_code
_entity_poly.pdbx_strand_id
1 'polypeptide(L)'
;IEALVSAGIRDIGVVVGDTQAEIRSAVGDGSAWNIKVTYIEQDEPRGLAHAVSISQDFINGSPFVVYLGDNLLNHGIGTFVEEFLQNPPAAQILLSHVTNPEMFGVAELSDGKVTRLVEKPKTPMSDLALVGVYMFGPEVFTSVKRISPSSRNELEITDAIQDLIDRGLIVRPHIVKGWWKDTGKLEDILEANRLILKTFEQRIDGHVDANSLIEGKIVIDADAIIERSVVRGPAIIGARAKIIDSHVGPYTSIMNDVVIKNSEIENSIVLEQSLISDLATRVTDSLIGKNVRIHYRKSTSQAYSFMLGDNSEVNIS
;
A
#
# COMPACT_ATOMS: atom_id res chain seq x y z
N ILE A 1 2.31 5.00 -7.24
CA ILE A 1 2.84 5.75 -8.40
C ILE A 1 3.05 4.80 -9.57
N GLU A 2 3.79 3.70 -9.45
CA GLU A 2 4.10 2.77 -10.54
C GLU A 2 2.87 2.24 -11.28
N ALA A 3 1.78 1.95 -10.57
CA ALA A 3 0.51 1.54 -11.18
C ALA A 3 -0.09 2.63 -12.08
N LEU A 4 0.00 3.90 -11.67
CA LEU A 4 -0.43 5.05 -12.47
C LEU A 4 0.46 5.25 -13.69
N VAL A 5 1.78 5.17 -13.49
CA VAL A 5 2.78 5.29 -14.56
C VAL A 5 2.61 4.19 -15.61
N SER A 6 2.38 2.95 -15.18
CA SER A 6 2.13 1.80 -16.06
C SER A 6 0.83 1.95 -16.86
N ALA A 7 -0.17 2.64 -16.30
CA ALA A 7 -1.41 3.00 -17.00
C ALA A 7 -1.28 4.24 -17.91
N GLY A 8 -0.07 4.78 -18.10
CA GLY A 8 0.19 5.93 -18.97
C GLY A 8 -0.02 7.30 -18.35
N ILE A 9 -0.33 7.39 -17.05
CA ILE A 9 -0.58 8.66 -16.35
C ILE A 9 0.75 9.30 -15.97
N ARG A 10 0.95 10.56 -16.33
CA ARG A 10 2.24 11.28 -16.16
C ARG A 10 2.15 12.59 -15.39
N ASP A 11 0.96 13.17 -15.23
CA ASP A 11 0.72 14.36 -14.41
C ASP A 11 -0.04 13.90 -13.16
N ILE A 12 0.62 13.94 -12.00
CA ILE A 12 0.10 13.33 -10.76
C ILE A 12 0.01 14.40 -9.67
N GLY A 13 -1.22 14.63 -9.18
CA GLY A 13 -1.47 15.40 -7.98
C GLY A 13 -1.39 14.49 -6.75
N VAL A 14 -0.51 14.82 -5.82
CA VAL A 14 -0.39 14.10 -4.55
C VAL A 14 -1.02 14.95 -3.46
N VAL A 15 -2.17 14.51 -2.97
CA VAL A 15 -2.84 15.18 -1.84
C VAL A 15 -2.12 14.78 -0.55
N VAL A 16 -1.69 15.78 0.21
CA VAL A 16 -0.88 15.61 1.43
C VAL A 16 -1.50 16.37 2.60
N GLY A 17 -1.32 15.84 3.80
CA GLY A 17 -1.72 16.44 5.08
C GLY A 17 -0.53 16.48 6.05
N ASP A 18 -0.75 16.04 7.28
CA ASP A 18 0.24 16.10 8.38
C ASP A 18 1.55 15.37 8.08
N THR A 19 1.51 14.30 7.26
CA THR A 19 2.68 13.49 6.85
C THR A 19 3.33 14.00 5.55
N GLN A 20 3.10 15.25 5.16
CA GLN A 20 3.59 15.78 3.88
C GLN A 20 5.12 15.72 3.75
N ALA A 21 5.86 15.90 4.84
CA ALA A 21 7.33 15.89 4.80
C ALA A 21 7.87 14.53 4.38
N GLU A 22 7.33 13.45 4.95
CA GLU A 22 7.68 12.07 4.65
C GLU A 22 7.28 11.70 3.22
N ILE A 23 6.06 12.08 2.81
CA ILE A 23 5.57 11.81 1.45
C ILE A 23 6.40 12.56 0.42
N ARG A 24 6.69 13.84 0.64
CA ARG A 24 7.58 14.63 -0.25
C ARG A 24 8.99 14.04 -0.32
N SER A 25 9.52 13.55 0.80
CA SER A 25 10.83 12.89 0.82
C SER A 25 10.84 11.58 0.03
N ALA A 26 9.76 10.81 0.08
CA ALA A 26 9.66 9.51 -0.59
C ALA A 26 9.35 9.64 -2.09
N VAL A 27 8.51 10.58 -2.47
CA VAL A 27 8.03 10.76 -3.86
C VAL A 27 8.91 11.75 -4.64
N GLY A 28 9.48 12.76 -3.96
CA GLY A 28 10.35 13.75 -4.60
C GLY A 28 9.61 14.60 -5.64
N ASP A 29 10.30 14.96 -6.70
CA ASP A 29 9.79 15.77 -7.81
C ASP A 29 9.17 14.93 -8.96
N GLY A 30 9.19 13.59 -8.83
CA GLY A 30 8.69 12.67 -9.84
C GLY A 30 9.72 12.25 -10.89
N SER A 31 10.93 12.79 -10.87
CA SER A 31 11.98 12.49 -11.86
C SER A 31 12.35 11.00 -11.88
N ALA A 32 12.29 10.31 -10.73
CA ALA A 32 12.55 8.87 -10.64
C ALA A 32 11.62 8.01 -11.50
N TRP A 33 10.42 8.49 -11.83
CA TRP A 33 9.43 7.80 -12.68
C TRP A 33 9.15 8.54 -14.00
N ASN A 34 9.88 9.60 -14.30
CA ASN A 34 9.64 10.46 -15.46
C ASN A 34 8.19 10.98 -15.51
N ILE A 35 7.73 11.55 -14.41
CA ILE A 35 6.40 12.13 -14.21
C ILE A 35 6.50 13.55 -13.67
N LYS A 36 5.42 14.31 -13.82
CA LYS A 36 5.25 15.60 -13.15
C LYS A 36 4.43 15.38 -11.87
N VAL A 37 4.95 15.82 -10.73
CA VAL A 37 4.27 15.76 -9.43
C VAL A 37 3.88 17.17 -8.99
N THR A 38 2.61 17.32 -8.60
CA THR A 38 2.08 18.51 -7.95
C THR A 38 1.54 18.12 -6.58
N TYR A 39 2.03 18.76 -5.53
CA TYR A 39 1.53 18.52 -4.18
C TYR A 39 0.39 19.45 -3.87
N ILE A 40 -0.73 18.86 -3.39
CA ILE A 40 -1.97 19.58 -3.05
C ILE A 40 -2.17 19.42 -1.55
N GLU A 41 -2.17 20.52 -0.81
CA GLU A 41 -2.28 20.47 0.65
C GLU A 41 -3.74 20.38 1.08
N GLN A 42 -4.05 19.37 1.90
CA GLN A 42 -5.30 19.23 2.61
C GLN A 42 -5.08 19.69 4.06
N ASP A 43 -5.69 20.79 4.42
CA ASP A 43 -5.52 21.45 5.73
C ASP A 43 -6.00 20.59 6.90
N GLU A 44 -7.07 19.82 6.71
CA GLU A 44 -7.66 18.91 7.69
C GLU A 44 -8.20 17.65 7.00
N PRO A 45 -8.21 16.48 7.67
CA PRO A 45 -8.72 15.22 7.12
C PRO A 45 -10.25 15.19 7.05
N ARG A 46 -10.84 15.99 6.17
CA ARG A 46 -12.30 16.15 5.98
C ARG A 46 -12.92 15.12 5.04
N GLY A 47 -12.25 14.02 4.78
CA GLY A 47 -12.72 12.93 3.92
C GLY A 47 -12.23 13.00 2.47
N LEU A 48 -12.48 11.92 1.73
CA LEU A 48 -11.94 11.73 0.38
C LEU A 48 -12.59 12.68 -0.65
N ALA A 49 -13.89 12.95 -0.53
CA ALA A 49 -14.54 13.90 -1.43
C ALA A 49 -14.02 15.33 -1.23
N HIS A 50 -13.56 15.69 -0.02
CA HIS A 50 -12.86 16.95 0.20
C HIS A 50 -11.51 16.99 -0.54
N ALA A 51 -10.73 15.91 -0.48
CA ALA A 51 -9.48 15.79 -1.23
C ALA A 51 -9.71 15.94 -2.75
N VAL A 52 -10.78 15.35 -3.28
CA VAL A 52 -11.21 15.55 -4.67
C VAL A 52 -11.55 17.02 -4.93
N SER A 53 -12.32 17.67 -4.04
CA SER A 53 -12.74 19.06 -4.20
C SER A 53 -11.58 20.05 -4.32
N ILE A 54 -10.58 19.93 -3.44
CA ILE A 54 -9.41 20.83 -3.44
C ILE A 54 -8.47 20.57 -4.63
N SER A 55 -8.61 19.43 -5.30
CA SER A 55 -7.85 19.08 -6.51
C SER A 55 -8.46 19.66 -7.79
N GLN A 56 -9.60 20.38 -7.72
CA GLN A 56 -10.35 20.85 -8.90
C GLN A 56 -9.50 21.69 -9.86
N ASP A 57 -8.69 22.62 -9.34
CA ASP A 57 -7.85 23.50 -10.15
C ASP A 57 -6.72 22.71 -10.84
N PHE A 58 -6.12 21.73 -10.15
CA PHE A 58 -5.13 20.84 -10.74
C PHE A 58 -5.73 20.00 -11.88
N ILE A 59 -6.92 19.45 -11.71
CA ILE A 59 -7.63 18.61 -12.70
C ILE A 59 -8.07 19.44 -13.93
N ASN A 60 -8.38 20.69 -13.74
CA ASN A 60 -8.72 21.64 -14.82
C ASN A 60 -9.74 21.09 -15.84
N GLY A 61 -10.81 20.48 -15.35
CA GLY A 61 -11.93 19.96 -16.14
C GLY A 61 -11.66 18.68 -16.95
N SER A 62 -10.50 18.07 -16.83
CA SER A 62 -10.18 16.79 -17.48
C SER A 62 -10.76 15.60 -16.71
N PRO A 63 -11.02 14.45 -17.36
CA PRO A 63 -11.19 13.18 -16.65
C PRO A 63 -9.93 12.83 -15.86
N PHE A 64 -10.10 12.19 -14.71
CA PHE A 64 -8.99 11.86 -13.84
C PHE A 64 -9.20 10.57 -13.06
N VAL A 65 -8.10 9.99 -12.57
CA VAL A 65 -8.11 8.88 -11.63
C VAL A 65 -7.81 9.37 -10.22
N VAL A 66 -8.54 8.85 -9.25
CA VAL A 66 -8.20 8.92 -7.82
C VAL A 66 -7.67 7.56 -7.42
N TYR A 67 -6.51 7.53 -6.79
CA TYR A 67 -5.88 6.31 -6.31
C TYR A 67 -5.43 6.52 -4.87
N LEU A 68 -6.00 5.79 -3.93
CA LEU A 68 -5.61 5.87 -2.52
C LEU A 68 -4.25 5.20 -2.31
N GLY A 69 -3.34 5.88 -1.61
CA GLY A 69 -1.94 5.48 -1.49
C GLY A 69 -1.71 4.17 -0.74
N ASP A 70 -2.67 3.73 0.04
CA ASP A 70 -2.69 2.48 0.82
C ASP A 70 -3.31 1.30 0.08
N ASN A 71 -3.75 1.47 -1.15
CA ASN A 71 -4.36 0.42 -1.94
C ASN A 71 -3.37 -0.27 -2.87
N LEU A 72 -3.35 -1.59 -2.86
CA LEU A 72 -2.54 -2.44 -3.72
C LEU A 72 -3.42 -3.34 -4.59
N LEU A 73 -3.10 -3.40 -5.88
CA LEU A 73 -3.81 -4.19 -6.89
C LEU A 73 -2.85 -5.13 -7.63
N ASN A 74 -3.25 -6.39 -7.80
CA ASN A 74 -2.42 -7.41 -8.45
C ASN A 74 -2.04 -7.05 -9.91
N HIS A 75 -2.99 -6.57 -10.68
CA HIS A 75 -2.82 -6.34 -12.13
C HIS A 75 -2.75 -4.84 -12.52
N GLY A 76 -2.59 -3.95 -11.53
CA GLY A 76 -2.61 -2.52 -11.78
C GLY A 76 -3.98 -2.02 -12.27
N ILE A 77 -4.00 -0.88 -12.97
CA ILE A 77 -5.23 -0.19 -13.39
C ILE A 77 -5.33 0.05 -14.90
N GLY A 78 -4.43 -0.53 -15.71
CA GLY A 78 -4.38 -0.25 -17.16
C GLY A 78 -5.71 -0.51 -17.86
N THR A 79 -6.28 -1.71 -17.74
CA THR A 79 -7.57 -2.08 -18.34
C THR A 79 -8.71 -1.19 -17.84
N PHE A 80 -8.71 -0.83 -16.56
CA PHE A 80 -9.71 0.05 -15.95
C PHE A 80 -9.69 1.47 -16.59
N VAL A 81 -8.49 2.00 -16.83
CA VAL A 81 -8.30 3.29 -17.51
C VAL A 81 -8.71 3.20 -18.98
N GLU A 82 -8.31 2.15 -19.69
CA GLU A 82 -8.67 1.94 -21.09
C GLU A 82 -10.19 1.86 -21.29
N GLU A 83 -10.90 1.09 -20.48
CA GLU A 83 -12.36 0.98 -20.52
C GLU A 83 -13.05 2.33 -20.30
N PHE A 84 -12.55 3.14 -19.38
CA PHE A 84 -13.10 4.49 -19.14
C PHE A 84 -12.91 5.37 -20.37
N LEU A 85 -11.72 5.40 -20.96
CA LEU A 85 -11.39 6.27 -22.08
C LEU A 85 -12.16 5.91 -23.36
N GLN A 86 -12.51 4.64 -23.58
CA GLN A 86 -13.30 4.21 -24.74
C GLN A 86 -14.73 4.80 -24.75
N ASN A 87 -15.36 4.90 -23.59
CA ASN A 87 -16.71 5.44 -23.44
C ASN A 87 -16.89 6.05 -22.03
N PRO A 88 -16.43 7.29 -21.82
CA PRO A 88 -16.36 7.88 -20.50
C PRO A 88 -17.73 8.02 -19.82
N PRO A 89 -17.98 7.35 -18.69
CA PRO A 89 -19.12 7.61 -17.81
C PRO A 89 -18.80 8.81 -16.91
N ALA A 90 -19.78 9.30 -16.14
CA ALA A 90 -19.54 10.29 -15.10
C ALA A 90 -18.62 9.79 -13.99
N ALA A 91 -18.70 8.49 -13.68
CA ALA A 91 -17.75 7.79 -12.82
C ALA A 91 -17.59 6.34 -13.25
N GLN A 92 -16.40 5.79 -13.03
CA GLN A 92 -16.12 4.34 -13.06
C GLN A 92 -15.47 3.96 -11.75
N ILE A 93 -16.00 2.93 -11.09
CA ILE A 93 -15.59 2.51 -9.74
C ILE A 93 -15.06 1.09 -9.76
N LEU A 94 -13.98 0.83 -9.05
CA LEU A 94 -13.50 -0.51 -8.81
C LEU A 94 -14.23 -1.13 -7.63
N LEU A 95 -14.66 -2.38 -7.80
CA LEU A 95 -15.34 -3.17 -6.77
C LEU A 95 -14.63 -4.51 -6.57
N SER A 96 -14.59 -4.99 -5.34
CA SER A 96 -14.07 -6.30 -4.97
C SER A 96 -15.00 -7.01 -3.99
N HIS A 97 -15.12 -8.34 -4.13
CA HIS A 97 -15.81 -9.14 -3.12
C HIS A 97 -14.97 -9.23 -1.85
N VAL A 98 -15.58 -8.96 -0.70
CA VAL A 98 -14.91 -8.99 0.60
C VAL A 98 -15.74 -9.79 1.62
N THR A 99 -15.09 -10.29 2.66
CA THR A 99 -15.71 -11.04 3.74
C THR A 99 -16.29 -10.17 4.86
N ASN A 100 -15.88 -8.90 4.91
CA ASN A 100 -16.21 -7.91 5.95
C ASN A 100 -16.67 -6.58 5.33
N PRO A 101 -17.76 -6.58 4.53
CA PRO A 101 -18.19 -5.40 3.76
C PRO A 101 -18.56 -4.20 4.64
N GLU A 102 -18.93 -4.39 5.90
CA GLU A 102 -19.23 -3.32 6.86
C GLU A 102 -18.06 -2.38 7.13
N MET A 103 -16.85 -2.76 6.73
CA MET A 103 -15.64 -1.94 6.90
C MET A 103 -15.41 -0.95 5.75
N PHE A 104 -16.16 -1.08 4.66
CA PHE A 104 -15.94 -0.36 3.40
C PHE A 104 -17.20 0.35 2.91
N GLY A 105 -17.05 1.20 1.92
CA GLY A 105 -18.17 1.61 1.07
C GLY A 105 -18.68 0.39 0.29
N VAL A 106 -19.97 0.15 0.30
CA VAL A 106 -20.62 -1.03 -0.32
C VAL A 106 -21.49 -0.62 -1.48
N ALA A 107 -21.34 -1.30 -2.62
CA ALA A 107 -22.14 -1.10 -3.82
C ALA A 107 -23.24 -2.18 -3.97
N GLU A 108 -24.43 -1.75 -4.34
CA GLU A 108 -25.53 -2.61 -4.78
C GLU A 108 -25.63 -2.52 -6.31
N LEU A 109 -25.70 -3.68 -6.96
CA LEU A 109 -25.84 -3.77 -8.41
C LEU A 109 -27.21 -4.35 -8.78
N SER A 110 -27.84 -3.79 -9.84
CA SER A 110 -28.99 -4.39 -10.53
C SER A 110 -28.73 -4.36 -12.03
N ASP A 111 -28.87 -5.49 -12.68
CA ASP A 111 -28.62 -5.67 -14.13
C ASP A 111 -27.24 -5.14 -14.57
N GLY A 112 -26.21 -5.36 -13.72
CA GLY A 112 -24.84 -4.91 -13.97
C GLY A 112 -24.60 -3.41 -13.82
N LYS A 113 -25.57 -2.64 -13.29
CA LYS A 113 -25.47 -1.22 -13.01
C LYS A 113 -25.42 -0.96 -11.53
N VAL A 114 -24.64 0.02 -11.11
CA VAL A 114 -24.64 0.50 -9.74
C VAL A 114 -25.93 1.25 -9.47
N THR A 115 -26.69 0.80 -8.47
CA THR A 115 -27.96 1.39 -8.07
C THR A 115 -27.86 2.13 -6.74
N ARG A 116 -26.96 1.68 -5.86
CA ARG A 116 -26.80 2.26 -4.55
C ARG A 116 -25.37 2.09 -4.02
N LEU A 117 -24.92 3.08 -3.28
CA LEU A 117 -23.67 3.08 -2.54
C LEU A 117 -23.92 3.53 -1.11
N VAL A 118 -23.34 2.83 -0.15
CA VAL A 118 -23.46 3.17 1.27
C VAL A 118 -22.11 3.03 1.94
N GLU A 119 -21.67 4.09 2.61
CA GLU A 119 -20.41 4.07 3.38
C GLU A 119 -20.57 3.28 4.67
N LYS A 120 -19.74 2.27 4.86
CA LYS A 120 -19.64 1.44 6.08
C LYS A 120 -21.01 1.08 6.69
N PRO A 121 -21.88 0.40 5.93
CA PRO A 121 -23.23 0.09 6.37
C PRO A 121 -23.20 -0.89 7.56
N LYS A 122 -24.02 -0.64 8.60
CA LYS A 122 -24.17 -1.59 9.72
C LYS A 122 -24.75 -2.95 9.29
N THR A 123 -25.54 -2.96 8.22
CA THR A 123 -26.12 -4.17 7.63
C THR A 123 -25.88 -4.09 6.12
N PRO A 124 -24.78 -4.64 5.62
CA PRO A 124 -24.49 -4.65 4.19
C PRO A 124 -25.51 -5.47 3.40
N MET A 125 -25.95 -4.94 2.26
CA MET A 125 -26.85 -5.64 1.34
C MET A 125 -26.09 -6.35 0.20
N SER A 126 -24.78 -6.18 0.16
CA SER A 126 -23.87 -6.78 -0.83
C SER A 126 -22.49 -7.00 -0.19
N ASP A 127 -21.71 -7.89 -0.76
CA ASP A 127 -20.29 -8.11 -0.42
C ASP A 127 -19.33 -7.33 -1.33
N LEU A 128 -19.86 -6.48 -2.22
CA LEU A 128 -19.07 -5.69 -3.16
C LEU A 128 -18.59 -4.39 -2.51
N ALA A 129 -17.36 -4.41 -2.04
CA ALA A 129 -16.69 -3.23 -1.47
C ALA A 129 -16.08 -2.34 -2.56
N LEU A 130 -16.13 -1.03 -2.34
CA LEU A 130 -15.37 -0.07 -3.14
C LEU A 130 -13.88 -0.24 -2.85
N VAL A 131 -13.13 -0.46 -3.92
CA VAL A 131 -11.66 -0.37 -3.91
C VAL A 131 -11.28 1.11 -4.00
N GLY A 132 -10.20 1.51 -3.32
CA GLY A 132 -9.74 2.89 -3.26
C GLY A 132 -9.18 3.44 -4.59
N VAL A 133 -9.80 3.06 -5.71
CA VAL A 133 -9.45 3.54 -7.06
C VAL A 133 -10.72 3.89 -7.83
N TYR A 134 -10.79 5.11 -8.31
CA TYR A 134 -11.95 5.67 -9.00
C TYR A 134 -11.51 6.43 -10.24
N MET A 135 -12.32 6.42 -11.28
CA MET A 135 -12.20 7.38 -12.38
C MET A 135 -13.43 8.26 -12.44
N PHE A 136 -13.21 9.55 -12.63
CA PHE A 136 -14.26 10.54 -12.68
C PHE A 136 -14.17 11.42 -13.92
N GLY A 137 -15.35 11.80 -14.44
CA GLY A 137 -15.53 12.98 -15.23
C GLY A 137 -15.64 14.24 -14.36
N PRO A 138 -15.63 15.44 -14.94
CA PRO A 138 -15.73 16.70 -14.21
C PRO A 138 -17.07 16.89 -13.44
N GLU A 139 -18.08 16.07 -13.75
CA GLU A 139 -19.40 16.10 -13.10
C GLU A 139 -19.33 15.81 -11.60
N VAL A 140 -18.31 15.09 -11.14
CA VAL A 140 -18.10 14.77 -9.72
C VAL A 140 -17.91 16.03 -8.87
N PHE A 141 -17.31 17.09 -9.41
CA PHE A 141 -17.12 18.34 -8.65
C PHE A 141 -18.46 19.03 -8.31
N THR A 142 -19.48 18.83 -9.14
CA THR A 142 -20.84 19.27 -8.80
C THR A 142 -21.42 18.44 -7.66
N SER A 143 -21.26 17.13 -7.69
CA SER A 143 -21.74 16.21 -6.65
C SER A 143 -21.04 16.48 -5.31
N VAL A 144 -19.72 16.64 -5.30
CA VAL A 144 -18.97 16.96 -4.08
C VAL A 144 -19.45 18.25 -3.41
N LYS A 145 -19.89 19.25 -4.16
CA LYS A 145 -20.44 20.49 -3.61
C LYS A 145 -21.86 20.35 -3.06
N ARG A 146 -22.55 19.25 -3.35
CA ARG A 146 -23.96 19.02 -2.96
C ARG A 146 -24.08 18.14 -1.71
N ILE A 147 -23.08 17.32 -1.42
CA ILE A 147 -23.09 16.43 -0.25
C ILE A 147 -22.79 17.22 1.04
N SER A 148 -23.20 16.64 2.16
CA SER A 148 -22.93 17.16 3.50
C SER A 148 -22.02 16.19 4.25
N PRO A 149 -21.27 16.66 5.27
CA PRO A 149 -20.47 15.78 6.09
C PRO A 149 -21.29 14.66 6.74
N SER A 150 -20.73 13.45 6.76
CA SER A 150 -21.31 12.27 7.40
C SER A 150 -21.28 12.40 8.93
N SER A 151 -21.80 11.37 9.62
CA SER A 151 -21.70 11.26 11.08
C SER A 151 -20.25 11.19 11.60
N ARG A 152 -19.28 10.93 10.70
CA ARG A 152 -17.83 10.95 10.99
C ARG A 152 -17.21 12.33 10.78
N ASN A 153 -18.00 13.34 10.41
CA ASN A 153 -17.57 14.67 10.00
C ASN A 153 -16.68 14.67 8.74
N GLU A 154 -16.91 13.70 7.84
CA GLU A 154 -16.19 13.55 6.58
C GLU A 154 -17.12 13.73 5.38
N LEU A 155 -16.60 14.31 4.31
CA LEU A 155 -17.24 14.31 2.99
C LEU A 155 -16.89 12.99 2.31
N GLU A 156 -17.88 12.10 2.26
CA GLU A 156 -17.69 10.75 1.77
C GLU A 156 -17.70 10.70 0.23
N ILE A 157 -16.77 9.96 -0.34
CA ILE A 157 -16.76 9.77 -1.80
C ILE A 157 -17.95 8.92 -2.26
N THR A 158 -18.41 8.00 -1.42
CA THR A 158 -19.60 7.18 -1.66
C THR A 158 -20.86 8.04 -1.84
N ASP A 159 -21.02 9.10 -1.03
CA ASP A 159 -22.14 10.02 -1.14
C ASP A 159 -22.05 10.86 -2.41
N ALA A 160 -20.85 11.29 -2.80
CA ALA A 160 -20.66 12.01 -4.06
C ALA A 160 -20.98 11.14 -5.29
N ILE A 161 -20.61 9.85 -5.25
CA ILE A 161 -20.95 8.90 -6.31
C ILE A 161 -22.45 8.59 -6.29
N GLN A 162 -23.08 8.50 -5.11
CA GLN A 162 -24.53 8.34 -5.00
C GLN A 162 -25.29 9.54 -5.59
N ASP A 163 -24.84 10.79 -5.36
CA ASP A 163 -25.44 11.97 -5.99
C ASP A 163 -25.32 11.92 -7.53
N LEU A 164 -24.22 11.38 -8.08
CA LEU A 164 -24.14 11.17 -9.54
C LEU A 164 -25.25 10.21 -10.03
N ILE A 165 -25.47 9.09 -9.33
CA ILE A 165 -26.53 8.12 -9.64
C ILE A 165 -27.91 8.77 -9.54
N ASP A 166 -28.18 9.48 -8.46
CA ASP A 166 -29.47 10.14 -8.19
C ASP A 166 -29.79 11.23 -9.23
N ARG A 167 -28.77 11.83 -9.81
CA ARG A 167 -28.88 12.76 -10.94
C ARG A 167 -29.07 12.08 -12.30
N GLY A 168 -29.13 10.75 -12.34
CA GLY A 168 -29.29 9.95 -13.57
C GLY A 168 -28.01 9.84 -14.42
N LEU A 169 -26.86 10.16 -13.86
CA LEU A 169 -25.59 10.02 -14.55
C LEU A 169 -25.08 8.58 -14.47
N ILE A 170 -24.29 8.18 -15.46
CA ILE A 170 -23.80 6.79 -15.56
C ILE A 170 -22.62 6.61 -14.60
N VAL A 171 -22.77 5.67 -13.66
CA VAL A 171 -21.70 5.13 -12.84
C VAL A 171 -21.45 3.68 -13.23
N ARG A 172 -20.27 3.37 -13.77
CA ARG A 172 -19.91 2.05 -14.27
C ARG A 172 -19.15 1.27 -13.21
N PRO A 173 -19.59 0.04 -12.84
CA PRO A 173 -18.80 -0.84 -12.00
C PRO A 173 -17.74 -1.57 -12.82
N HIS A 174 -16.57 -1.81 -12.23
CA HIS A 174 -15.56 -2.72 -12.72
C HIS A 174 -15.15 -3.67 -11.57
N ILE A 175 -15.33 -4.95 -11.75
CA ILE A 175 -14.97 -5.95 -10.73
C ILE A 175 -13.48 -6.28 -10.86
N VAL A 176 -12.74 -6.14 -9.76
CA VAL A 176 -11.30 -6.45 -9.70
C VAL A 176 -11.07 -7.93 -10.02
N LYS A 177 -10.16 -8.18 -10.94
CA LYS A 177 -9.65 -9.52 -11.23
C LYS A 177 -8.35 -9.74 -10.45
N GLY A 178 -8.28 -10.83 -9.69
CA GLY A 178 -7.14 -11.10 -8.84
C GLY A 178 -7.35 -10.58 -7.42
N TRP A 179 -6.25 -10.25 -6.73
CA TRP A 179 -6.33 -9.75 -5.36
C TRP A 179 -6.23 -8.22 -5.30
N TRP A 180 -6.92 -7.68 -4.34
CA TRP A 180 -6.82 -6.31 -3.85
C TRP A 180 -6.53 -6.35 -2.35
N LYS A 181 -5.71 -5.41 -1.87
CA LYS A 181 -5.42 -5.24 -0.46
C LYS A 181 -5.39 -3.76 -0.11
N ASP A 182 -6.17 -3.42 0.90
CA ASP A 182 -6.07 -2.17 1.66
C ASP A 182 -5.01 -2.37 2.75
N THR A 183 -4.03 -1.47 2.84
CA THR A 183 -2.93 -1.55 3.81
C THR A 183 -3.06 -0.52 4.93
N GLY A 184 -4.28 -0.22 5.33
CA GLY A 184 -4.58 0.77 6.37
C GLY A 184 -4.13 0.38 7.79
N LYS A 185 -3.76 -0.90 8.03
CA LYS A 185 -3.23 -1.39 9.30
C LYS A 185 -1.87 -2.05 9.13
N LEU A 186 -1.10 -2.13 10.21
CA LEU A 186 0.24 -2.72 10.18
C LEU A 186 0.23 -4.21 9.78
N GLU A 187 -0.77 -4.97 10.25
CA GLU A 187 -0.93 -6.39 9.88
C GLU A 187 -1.20 -6.55 8.38
N ASP A 188 -1.93 -5.61 7.78
CA ASP A 188 -2.22 -5.61 6.34
C ASP A 188 -0.96 -5.43 5.49
N ILE A 189 0.04 -4.70 6.00
CA ILE A 189 1.33 -4.51 5.33
C ILE A 189 2.10 -5.83 5.21
N LEU A 190 2.10 -6.67 6.26
CA LEU A 190 2.74 -8.00 6.20
C LEU A 190 2.01 -8.93 5.24
N GLU A 191 0.67 -8.89 5.20
CA GLU A 191 -0.09 -9.68 4.23
C GLU A 191 0.16 -9.20 2.79
N ALA A 192 0.19 -7.89 2.56
CA ALA A 192 0.55 -7.31 1.27
C ALA A 192 1.95 -7.72 0.83
N ASN A 193 2.93 -7.71 1.75
CA ASN A 193 4.28 -8.20 1.50
C ASN A 193 4.27 -9.68 1.04
N ARG A 194 3.51 -10.55 1.71
CA ARG A 194 3.35 -11.96 1.30
C ARG A 194 2.80 -12.09 -0.13
N LEU A 195 1.81 -11.27 -0.48
CA LEU A 195 1.20 -11.28 -1.82
C LEU A 195 2.18 -10.81 -2.89
N ILE A 196 2.88 -9.71 -2.64
CA ILE A 196 3.84 -9.12 -3.57
C ILE A 196 5.04 -10.05 -3.78
N LEU A 197 5.61 -10.61 -2.72
CA LEU A 197 6.77 -11.50 -2.80
C LEU A 197 6.51 -12.75 -3.67
N LYS A 198 5.26 -13.22 -3.78
CA LYS A 198 4.89 -14.34 -4.67
C LYS A 198 4.99 -13.98 -6.15
N THR A 199 4.91 -12.69 -6.51
CA THR A 199 4.90 -12.22 -7.90
C THR A 199 6.29 -12.06 -8.50
N PHE A 200 7.34 -11.88 -7.68
CA PHE A 200 8.70 -11.67 -8.17
C PHE A 200 9.30 -12.91 -8.83
N GLU A 201 10.17 -12.67 -9.78
CA GLU A 201 11.06 -13.68 -10.34
C GLU A 201 12.38 -13.72 -9.58
N GLN A 202 13.02 -14.88 -9.53
CA GLN A 202 14.31 -15.05 -8.86
C GLN A 202 15.39 -14.24 -9.57
N ARG A 203 16.19 -13.47 -8.80
CA ARG A 203 17.33 -12.72 -9.29
C ARG A 203 18.41 -12.64 -8.19
N ILE A 204 19.65 -12.91 -8.54
CA ILE A 204 20.78 -12.90 -7.62
C ILE A 204 21.89 -12.05 -8.24
N ASP A 205 21.99 -10.78 -7.81
CA ASP A 205 23.02 -9.84 -8.24
C ASP A 205 24.08 -9.60 -7.15
N GLY A 206 23.82 -10.06 -5.92
CA GLY A 206 24.72 -9.97 -4.78
C GLY A 206 25.69 -11.15 -4.68
N HIS A 207 26.51 -11.12 -3.65
CA HIS A 207 27.50 -12.17 -3.34
C HIS A 207 26.92 -13.20 -2.35
N VAL A 208 26.98 -14.48 -2.74
CA VAL A 208 26.60 -15.62 -1.88
C VAL A 208 27.81 -16.54 -1.75
N ASP A 209 28.27 -16.79 -0.54
CA ASP A 209 29.41 -17.68 -0.32
C ASP A 209 29.06 -19.18 -0.49
N ALA A 210 30.08 -20.01 -0.61
CA ALA A 210 29.91 -21.46 -0.83
C ALA A 210 29.31 -22.24 0.36
N ASN A 211 29.26 -21.61 1.54
CA ASN A 211 28.71 -22.21 2.77
C ASN A 211 27.27 -21.75 3.03
N SER A 212 26.69 -20.97 2.14
CA SER A 212 25.32 -20.50 2.24
C SER A 212 24.37 -21.30 1.34
N LEU A 213 23.12 -21.41 1.77
CA LEU A 213 22.06 -22.12 1.06
C LEU A 213 20.94 -21.15 0.66
N ILE A 214 20.61 -21.12 -0.64
CA ILE A 214 19.55 -20.31 -1.20
C ILE A 214 18.47 -21.23 -1.76
N GLU A 215 17.25 -21.18 -1.20
CA GLU A 215 16.13 -22.04 -1.57
C GLU A 215 14.86 -21.25 -1.90
N GLY A 216 14.21 -21.54 -3.01
CA GLY A 216 12.94 -20.89 -3.43
C GLY A 216 13.18 -19.58 -4.18
N LYS A 217 12.10 -18.81 -4.40
CA LYS A 217 12.15 -17.53 -5.13
C LYS A 217 12.76 -16.43 -4.28
N ILE A 218 13.95 -15.97 -4.62
CA ILE A 218 14.68 -14.95 -3.85
C ILE A 218 15.21 -13.87 -4.80
N VAL A 219 15.06 -12.62 -4.41
CA VAL A 219 15.75 -11.48 -5.02
C VAL A 219 16.88 -11.06 -4.08
N ILE A 220 18.10 -11.03 -4.59
CA ILE A 220 19.29 -10.52 -3.89
C ILE A 220 19.85 -9.40 -4.75
N ASP A 221 19.74 -8.18 -4.23
CA ASP A 221 20.17 -6.99 -4.95
C ASP A 221 21.71 -6.82 -4.93
N ALA A 222 22.19 -5.90 -5.77
CA ALA A 222 23.62 -5.65 -5.94
C ALA A 222 24.33 -5.29 -4.62
N ASP A 223 25.57 -5.75 -4.48
CA ASP A 223 26.43 -5.55 -3.31
C ASP A 223 25.90 -6.12 -1.98
N ALA A 224 24.78 -6.86 -2.01
CA ALA A 224 24.36 -7.65 -0.85
C ALA A 224 25.34 -8.81 -0.62
N ILE A 225 25.59 -9.15 0.65
CA ILE A 225 26.51 -10.18 1.06
C ILE A 225 25.79 -11.22 1.92
N ILE A 226 25.88 -12.50 1.51
CA ILE A 226 25.31 -13.63 2.27
C ILE A 226 26.44 -14.59 2.56
N GLU A 227 26.76 -14.78 3.84
CA GLU A 227 27.84 -15.65 4.32
C GLU A 227 27.35 -16.62 5.38
N ARG A 228 27.69 -17.90 5.22
CA ARG A 228 27.37 -19.01 6.17
C ARG A 228 25.92 -18.97 6.65
N SER A 229 25.02 -18.68 5.72
CA SER A 229 23.61 -18.38 6.02
C SER A 229 22.65 -19.19 5.16
N VAL A 230 21.43 -19.33 5.64
CA VAL A 230 20.33 -19.95 4.89
C VAL A 230 19.29 -18.88 4.57
N VAL A 231 18.94 -18.73 3.29
CA VAL A 231 17.84 -17.87 2.87
C VAL A 231 16.80 -18.71 2.15
N ARG A 232 15.59 -18.70 2.67
CA ARG A 232 14.42 -19.40 2.09
C ARG A 232 13.38 -18.39 1.60
N GLY A 233 13.06 -18.51 0.33
CA GLY A 233 12.08 -17.66 -0.33
C GLY A 233 10.61 -18.11 -0.15
N PRO A 234 9.67 -17.26 -0.55
CA PRO A 234 9.93 -16.00 -1.24
C PRO A 234 10.51 -14.92 -0.29
N ALA A 235 11.59 -14.26 -0.72
CA ALA A 235 12.26 -13.23 0.07
C ALA A 235 12.99 -12.21 -0.83
N ILE A 236 13.20 -11.00 -0.29
CA ILE A 236 14.02 -9.95 -0.90
C ILE A 236 15.13 -9.58 0.06
N ILE A 237 16.35 -9.47 -0.46
CA ILE A 237 17.54 -8.96 0.22
C ILE A 237 18.02 -7.74 -0.55
N GLY A 238 17.83 -6.57 0.02
CA GLY A 238 18.15 -5.29 -0.59
C GLY A 238 19.64 -5.04 -0.75
N ALA A 239 19.97 -4.02 -1.53
CA ALA A 239 21.34 -3.68 -1.87
C ALA A 239 22.20 -3.41 -0.62
N ARG A 240 23.46 -3.89 -0.64
CA ARG A 240 24.43 -3.75 0.44
C ARG A 240 24.01 -4.34 1.79
N ALA A 241 22.89 -5.07 1.83
CA ALA A 241 22.51 -5.83 3.03
C ALA A 241 23.52 -6.94 3.33
N LYS A 242 23.69 -7.26 4.61
CA LYS A 242 24.62 -8.29 5.06
C LYS A 242 23.89 -9.33 5.92
N ILE A 243 23.88 -10.56 5.46
CA ILE A 243 23.28 -11.71 6.15
C ILE A 243 24.43 -12.65 6.52
N ILE A 244 24.78 -12.74 7.79
CA ILE A 244 25.97 -13.44 8.26
C ILE A 244 25.59 -14.40 9.39
N ASP A 245 25.99 -15.67 9.29
CA ASP A 245 25.72 -16.73 10.29
C ASP A 245 24.22 -16.77 10.69
N SER A 246 23.30 -16.60 9.73
CA SER A 246 21.89 -16.28 9.98
C SER A 246 20.93 -17.12 9.13
N HIS A 247 19.65 -17.14 9.54
CA HIS A 247 18.58 -17.77 8.80
C HIS A 247 17.50 -16.73 8.47
N VAL A 248 17.26 -16.53 7.17
CA VAL A 248 16.14 -15.72 6.67
C VAL A 248 15.08 -16.66 6.10
N GLY A 249 13.92 -16.71 6.73
CA GLY A 249 12.77 -17.52 6.33
C GLY A 249 11.90 -16.85 5.26
N PRO A 250 10.85 -17.55 4.80
CA PRO A 250 9.99 -17.07 3.74
C PRO A 250 9.20 -15.82 4.14
N TYR A 251 8.74 -15.10 3.12
CA TYR A 251 7.95 -13.86 3.23
C TYR A 251 8.67 -12.72 3.96
N THR A 252 10.00 -12.70 3.86
CA THR A 252 10.84 -11.68 4.50
C THR A 252 11.36 -10.69 3.48
N SER A 253 11.18 -9.40 3.75
CA SER A 253 11.74 -8.30 2.98
C SER A 253 12.78 -7.56 3.81
N ILE A 254 14.02 -7.62 3.39
CA ILE A 254 15.15 -6.95 4.02
C ILE A 254 15.59 -5.82 3.07
N MET A 255 15.51 -4.57 3.56
CA MET A 255 15.83 -3.39 2.75
C MET A 255 17.35 -3.12 2.70
N ASN A 256 17.72 -2.02 2.03
CA ASN A 256 19.13 -1.69 1.80
C ASN A 256 19.90 -1.43 3.10
N ASP A 257 21.18 -1.77 3.10
CA ASP A 257 22.11 -1.49 4.20
C ASP A 257 21.72 -2.13 5.56
N VAL A 258 20.82 -3.12 5.57
CA VAL A 258 20.45 -3.88 6.76
C VAL A 258 21.52 -4.90 7.08
N VAL A 259 21.80 -5.10 8.36
CA VAL A 259 22.71 -6.15 8.84
C VAL A 259 21.93 -7.13 9.72
N ILE A 260 21.94 -8.42 9.34
CA ILE A 260 21.43 -9.51 10.17
C ILE A 260 22.60 -10.46 10.45
N LYS A 261 22.91 -10.66 11.72
CA LYS A 261 24.03 -11.47 12.17
C LYS A 261 23.63 -12.39 13.31
N ASN A 262 24.01 -13.68 13.21
CA ASN A 262 23.78 -14.69 14.23
C ASN A 262 22.33 -14.63 14.77
N SER A 263 21.35 -14.59 13.85
CA SER A 263 19.94 -14.40 14.18
C SER A 263 19.05 -15.08 13.15
N GLU A 264 17.81 -15.38 13.55
CA GLU A 264 16.79 -15.93 12.65
C GLU A 264 15.64 -14.96 12.50
N ILE A 265 15.14 -14.79 11.25
CA ILE A 265 14.00 -13.94 10.94
C ILE A 265 13.14 -14.57 9.84
N GLU A 266 11.82 -14.47 9.96
CA GLU A 266 10.87 -14.87 8.92
C GLU A 266 9.62 -13.99 8.92
N ASN A 267 8.88 -13.98 7.81
CA ASN A 267 7.61 -13.28 7.65
C ASN A 267 7.63 -11.85 8.19
N SER A 268 8.68 -11.11 7.88
CA SER A 268 8.95 -9.80 8.47
C SER A 268 9.45 -8.80 7.41
N ILE A 269 9.30 -7.53 7.70
CA ILE A 269 9.87 -6.43 6.91
C ILE A 269 10.87 -5.68 7.78
N VAL A 270 12.09 -5.52 7.28
CA VAL A 270 13.16 -4.76 7.95
C VAL A 270 13.56 -3.60 7.06
N LEU A 271 13.30 -2.38 7.53
CA LEU A 271 13.63 -1.16 6.78
C LEU A 271 15.11 -0.80 6.91
N GLU A 272 15.52 0.14 6.07
CA GLU A 272 16.91 0.44 5.77
C GLU A 272 17.75 0.75 7.01
N GLN A 273 19.06 0.42 6.94
CA GLN A 273 20.10 0.75 7.93
C GLN A 273 19.86 0.13 9.32
N SER A 274 19.00 -0.88 9.42
CA SER A 274 18.72 -1.56 10.68
C SER A 274 19.70 -2.71 10.96
N LEU A 275 19.91 -3.00 12.22
CA LEU A 275 20.80 -4.06 12.71
C LEU A 275 20.00 -5.03 13.60
N ILE A 276 20.06 -6.31 13.25
CA ILE A 276 19.56 -7.42 14.10
C ILE A 276 20.72 -8.35 14.36
N SER A 277 21.09 -8.55 15.63
CA SER A 277 22.24 -9.41 15.94
C SER A 277 22.11 -10.21 17.22
N ASP A 278 22.68 -11.40 17.18
CA ASP A 278 22.90 -12.28 18.33
C ASP A 278 21.61 -12.66 19.09
N LEU A 279 20.49 -12.75 18.38
CA LEU A 279 19.21 -13.14 18.98
C LEU A 279 19.11 -14.65 19.09
N ALA A 280 18.82 -15.14 20.30
CA ALA A 280 18.65 -16.57 20.56
C ALA A 280 17.29 -17.11 20.07
N THR A 281 16.31 -16.20 19.90
CA THR A 281 14.94 -16.54 19.47
C THR A 281 14.69 -15.91 18.10
N ARG A 282 13.93 -16.61 17.27
CA ARG A 282 13.53 -16.13 15.95
C ARG A 282 12.64 -14.90 16.03
N VAL A 283 12.90 -13.93 15.15
CA VAL A 283 12.00 -12.80 14.88
C VAL A 283 10.98 -13.24 13.85
N THR A 284 9.70 -13.07 14.14
CA THR A 284 8.61 -13.38 13.20
C THR A 284 7.53 -12.34 13.22
N ASP A 285 6.75 -12.25 12.14
CA ASP A 285 5.56 -11.38 12.00
C ASP A 285 5.83 -9.92 12.38
N SER A 286 7.01 -9.39 11.99
CA SER A 286 7.51 -8.11 12.50
C SER A 286 7.69 -7.06 11.42
N LEU A 287 7.36 -5.82 11.77
CA LEU A 287 7.70 -4.62 11.02
C LEU A 287 8.78 -3.85 11.80
N ILE A 288 9.97 -3.77 11.23
CA ILE A 288 11.13 -3.12 11.85
C ILE A 288 11.46 -1.87 11.05
N GLY A 289 11.37 -0.72 11.71
CA GLY A 289 11.57 0.60 11.11
C GLY A 289 13.02 0.86 10.66
N LYS A 290 13.27 2.07 10.14
CA LYS A 290 14.63 2.49 9.72
C LYS A 290 15.54 2.74 10.92
N ASN A 291 16.83 2.43 10.77
CA ASN A 291 17.86 2.67 11.78
C ASN A 291 17.60 1.98 13.13
N VAL A 292 16.77 0.93 13.16
CA VAL A 292 16.49 0.17 14.38
C VAL A 292 17.65 -0.76 14.71
N ARG A 293 17.96 -0.90 15.99
CA ARG A 293 18.98 -1.83 16.48
C ARG A 293 18.36 -2.80 17.48
N ILE A 294 18.35 -4.08 17.13
CA ILE A 294 17.91 -5.18 17.98
C ILE A 294 19.10 -6.11 18.21
N HIS A 295 19.54 -6.23 19.43
CA HIS A 295 20.68 -7.09 19.73
C HIS A 295 20.60 -7.68 21.15
N TYR A 296 21.10 -8.90 21.28
CA TYR A 296 21.26 -9.49 22.59
C TYR A 296 22.49 -8.88 23.29
N ARG A 297 22.29 -8.37 24.49
CA ARG A 297 23.38 -7.90 25.37
C ARG A 297 23.56 -8.89 26.50
N LYS A 298 24.71 -9.55 26.53
CA LYS A 298 25.07 -10.40 27.68
C LYS A 298 25.15 -9.52 28.93
N SER A 299 24.24 -9.71 29.87
CA SER A 299 24.17 -8.97 31.13
C SER A 299 24.16 -9.96 32.29
N THR A 300 24.63 -9.55 33.46
CA THR A 300 24.55 -10.33 34.72
C THR A 300 23.14 -10.37 35.28
N SER A 301 22.23 -9.51 34.82
CA SER A 301 20.82 -9.53 35.16
C SER A 301 19.97 -9.86 33.93
N GLN A 302 18.96 -10.71 34.10
CA GLN A 302 17.92 -10.93 33.08
C GLN A 302 17.00 -9.71 33.08
N ALA A 303 17.24 -8.79 32.14
CA ALA A 303 16.43 -7.60 31.98
C ALA A 303 16.34 -7.18 30.52
N TYR A 304 15.15 -6.78 30.09
CA TYR A 304 14.96 -6.11 28.81
C TYR A 304 15.14 -4.60 28.99
N SER A 305 15.74 -3.96 27.97
CA SER A 305 15.84 -2.50 27.91
C SER A 305 15.36 -2.04 26.53
N PHE A 306 14.30 -1.25 26.51
CA PHE A 306 13.69 -0.76 25.29
C PHE A 306 13.81 0.77 25.20
N MET A 307 14.09 1.25 23.97
CA MET A 307 13.91 2.64 23.57
C MET A 307 13.03 2.60 22.34
N LEU A 308 11.74 2.82 22.51
CA LEU A 308 10.71 2.69 21.49
C LEU A 308 10.10 4.05 21.19
N GLY A 309 9.69 4.26 19.95
CA GLY A 309 8.93 5.43 19.53
C GLY A 309 7.43 5.25 19.76
N ASP A 310 6.65 6.24 19.32
CA ASP A 310 5.20 6.22 19.42
C ASP A 310 4.59 5.04 18.62
N ASN A 311 3.46 4.52 19.12
CA ASN A 311 2.71 3.42 18.52
C ASN A 311 3.51 2.12 18.31
N SER A 312 4.58 1.90 19.08
CA SER A 312 5.35 0.65 19.05
C SER A 312 4.66 -0.43 19.89
N GLU A 313 4.60 -1.64 19.36
CA GLU A 313 4.16 -2.85 20.07
C GLU A 313 5.30 -3.88 20.04
N VAL A 314 5.57 -4.52 21.18
CA VAL A 314 6.60 -5.56 21.30
C VAL A 314 6.02 -6.77 22.02
N ASN A 315 5.94 -7.90 21.36
CA ASN A 315 5.51 -9.17 21.93
C ASN A 315 6.74 -10.03 22.24
N ILE A 316 6.88 -10.48 23.49
CA ILE A 316 7.97 -11.31 23.97
C ILE A 316 7.37 -12.61 24.50
N SER A 317 7.78 -13.74 23.92
CA SER A 317 7.34 -15.08 24.31
C SER A 317 8.51 -15.87 24.92
#